data_f30ee1cf5e32ff738d0fdc145106ac7d
#
_entry.id   f30ee1cf5e32ff738d0fdc145106ac7d
#
_cell.length_a   1.000
_cell.length_b   1.000
_cell.length_c   1.000
_cell.angle_alpha   90.00
_cell.angle_beta   90.00
_cell.angle_gamma   90.00
#
_symmetry.space_group_name_H-M   'P 1'
#
loop_
_entity.id
_entity.type
_entity.pdbx_description
1 polymer ?
#
loop_
_entity_poly.entity_id
_entity_poly.type
_entity_poly.pdbx_seq_one_letter_code
_entity_poly.pdbx_strand_id
1 'polypeptide(L)'
;MDFAQIILSPFVWLLTFFYNFFGSYGIALILFAVVVKLILFPFALKGKRSMIQMNMLQGKMQKLQKQYGRDRERYNLEVQKLYEREKVNPMGGCLWSFLPLLILIPLYAIIRQPIKYMMGINDVEILNQIAQVVDWNSIAVSNGWIKEAGEAFSNVGYNQLYLSSLITPENLEAVKAAVGEVGSRIFAVNFDFLGLVDLARIPTLKFWTVAGGFALFLLPVVSAGSSLVFSFISMKTNAVNQQAAQAGNNASMKSMMIISPLISLWIGFSMPAALCLYWIAQNLLSMVQEFICGKLLKKDYEKAAAARAEQEIGRAHV
;
A
#
# COMPACT_ATOMS: atom_id res chain seq x y z
N MET A 1 12.82 -22.88 -8.41
CA MET A 1 12.14 -21.71 -7.80
C MET A 1 11.67 -20.81 -8.93
N ASP A 2 10.39 -20.51 -8.99
CA ASP A 2 9.87 -19.54 -9.95
C ASP A 2 10.46 -18.17 -9.68
N PHE A 3 10.72 -17.38 -10.74
CA PHE A 3 11.22 -16.01 -10.62
C PHE A 3 10.38 -15.16 -9.64
N ALA A 4 9.08 -15.38 -9.60
CA ALA A 4 8.17 -14.76 -8.64
C ALA A 4 8.51 -15.12 -7.18
N GLN A 5 8.90 -16.37 -6.90
CA GLN A 5 9.28 -16.81 -5.55
C GLN A 5 10.58 -16.15 -5.08
N ILE A 6 11.53 -15.93 -5.98
CA ILE A 6 12.80 -15.25 -5.65
C ILE A 6 12.53 -13.81 -5.20
N ILE A 7 11.66 -13.09 -5.94
CA ILE A 7 11.29 -11.71 -5.61
C ILE A 7 10.48 -11.64 -4.30
N LEU A 8 9.60 -12.62 -4.06
CA LEU A 8 8.75 -12.65 -2.87
C LEU A 8 9.48 -13.10 -1.61
N SER A 9 10.55 -13.89 -1.75
CA SER A 9 11.23 -14.53 -0.63
C SER A 9 11.71 -13.57 0.47
N PRO A 10 12.32 -12.40 0.20
CA PRO A 10 12.71 -11.47 1.27
C PRO A 10 11.51 -10.90 2.02
N PHE A 11 10.39 -10.68 1.35
CA PHE A 11 9.16 -10.18 1.97
C PHE A 11 8.51 -11.25 2.84
N VAL A 12 8.46 -12.50 2.35
CA VAL A 12 7.98 -13.66 3.10
C VAL A 12 8.84 -13.87 4.34
N TRP A 13 10.17 -13.88 4.18
CA TRP A 13 11.10 -14.05 5.28
C TRP A 13 10.90 -12.98 6.37
N LEU A 14 10.81 -11.71 5.96
CA LEU A 14 10.65 -10.60 6.90
C LEU A 14 9.34 -10.68 7.67
N LEU A 15 8.22 -10.96 6.97
CA LEU A 15 6.90 -11.09 7.60
C LEU A 15 6.86 -12.29 8.56
N THR A 16 7.36 -13.45 8.12
CA THR A 16 7.40 -14.69 8.93
C THR A 16 8.33 -14.51 10.12
N PHE A 17 9.47 -13.84 9.98
CA PHE A 17 10.38 -13.53 11.08
C PHE A 17 9.66 -12.74 12.19
N PHE A 18 8.96 -11.67 11.84
CA PHE A 18 8.19 -10.89 12.83
C PHE A 18 7.02 -11.68 13.41
N TYR A 19 6.35 -12.48 12.58
CA TYR A 19 5.27 -13.33 13.06
C TYR A 19 5.76 -14.36 14.09
N ASN A 20 6.86 -15.05 13.82
CA ASN A 20 7.45 -16.02 14.73
C ASN A 20 7.91 -15.41 16.06
N PHE A 21 8.33 -14.14 16.04
CA PHE A 21 8.78 -13.45 17.24
C PHE A 21 7.61 -12.92 18.09
N PHE A 22 6.57 -12.36 17.48
CA PHE A 22 5.49 -11.69 18.20
C PHE A 22 4.18 -12.51 18.29
N GLY A 23 4.02 -13.56 17.53
CA GLY A 23 2.83 -14.43 17.52
C GLY A 23 1.54 -13.73 17.05
N SER A 24 1.62 -12.54 16.47
CA SER A 24 0.48 -11.76 15.98
C SER A 24 0.73 -11.29 14.54
N TYR A 25 -0.20 -11.65 13.67
CA TYR A 25 -0.13 -11.28 12.25
C TYR A 25 -0.21 -9.77 12.02
N GLY A 26 -1.05 -9.09 12.78
CA GLY A 26 -1.19 -7.64 12.71
C GLY A 26 0.07 -6.89 13.15
N ILE A 27 0.71 -7.31 14.24
CA ILE A 27 1.99 -6.73 14.69
C ILE A 27 3.08 -7.00 13.64
N ALA A 28 3.15 -8.22 13.10
CA ALA A 28 4.10 -8.55 12.04
C ALA A 28 3.94 -7.66 10.81
N LEU A 29 2.70 -7.38 10.38
CA LEU A 29 2.41 -6.46 9.27
C LEU A 29 2.86 -5.02 9.55
N ILE A 30 2.63 -4.52 10.77
CA ILE A 30 3.04 -3.16 11.16
C ILE A 30 4.58 -3.06 11.14
N LEU A 31 5.27 -4.02 11.75
CA LEU A 31 6.74 -4.04 11.78
C LEU A 31 7.34 -4.23 10.39
N PHE A 32 6.73 -5.07 9.58
CA PHE A 32 7.07 -5.21 8.17
C PHE A 32 6.97 -3.84 7.46
N ALA A 33 5.87 -3.10 7.66
CA ALA A 33 5.70 -1.76 7.08
C ALA A 33 6.80 -0.78 7.55
N VAL A 34 7.18 -0.82 8.82
CA VAL A 34 8.25 0.01 9.39
C VAL A 34 9.59 -0.28 8.71
N VAL A 35 10.01 -1.56 8.65
CA VAL A 35 11.30 -1.94 8.07
C VAL A 35 11.36 -1.58 6.59
N VAL A 36 10.31 -1.91 5.83
CA VAL A 36 10.22 -1.53 4.42
C VAL A 36 10.32 -0.02 4.25
N LYS A 37 9.64 0.75 5.09
CA LYS A 37 9.68 2.22 5.05
C LYS A 37 11.07 2.77 5.34
N LEU A 38 11.79 2.18 6.29
CA LEU A 38 13.18 2.56 6.61
C LEU A 38 14.13 2.26 5.44
N ILE A 39 14.01 1.09 4.82
CA ILE A 39 14.81 0.71 3.64
C ILE A 39 14.55 1.67 2.48
N LEU A 40 13.29 2.07 2.29
CA LEU A 40 12.90 2.96 1.20
C LEU A 40 13.12 4.45 1.48
N PHE A 41 13.41 4.81 2.73
CA PHE A 41 13.56 6.21 3.14
C PHE A 41 14.58 7.01 2.31
N PRO A 42 15.83 6.53 2.03
CA PRO A 42 16.81 7.25 1.23
C PRO A 42 16.31 7.51 -0.20
N PHE A 43 15.54 6.57 -0.77
CA PHE A 43 14.95 6.74 -2.09
C PHE A 43 13.82 7.77 -2.08
N ALA A 44 12.96 7.75 -1.07
CA ALA A 44 11.92 8.74 -0.88
C ALA A 44 12.50 10.18 -0.73
N LEU A 45 13.61 10.31 0.01
CA LEU A 45 14.31 11.59 0.17
C LEU A 45 14.86 12.11 -1.18
N LYS A 46 15.48 11.24 -2.00
CA LYS A 46 15.93 11.58 -3.36
C LYS A 46 14.76 11.99 -4.26
N GLY A 47 13.66 11.26 -4.20
CA GLY A 47 12.44 11.57 -4.95
C GLY A 47 11.88 12.96 -4.59
N LYS A 48 11.80 13.28 -3.30
CA LYS A 48 11.36 14.60 -2.84
C LYS A 48 12.29 15.73 -3.30
N ARG A 49 13.60 15.53 -3.22
CA ARG A 49 14.57 16.51 -3.72
C ARG A 49 14.38 16.76 -5.22
N SER A 50 14.19 15.71 -6.01
CA SER A 50 13.88 15.84 -7.45
C SER A 50 12.59 16.62 -7.69
N MET A 51 11.53 16.37 -6.91
CA MET A 51 10.29 17.13 -6.99
C MET A 51 10.47 18.61 -6.66
N ILE A 52 11.27 18.95 -5.65
CA ILE A 52 11.61 20.35 -5.32
C ILE A 52 12.32 21.03 -6.49
N GLN A 53 13.30 20.36 -7.10
CA GLN A 53 14.01 20.88 -8.29
C GLN A 53 13.06 21.11 -9.47
N MET A 54 12.15 20.18 -9.76
CA MET A 54 11.14 20.37 -10.80
C MET A 54 10.24 21.59 -10.53
N ASN A 55 9.92 21.84 -9.25
CA ASN A 55 9.13 23.01 -8.88
C ASN A 55 9.82 24.33 -9.18
N MET A 56 11.13 24.40 -9.03
CA MET A 56 11.89 25.61 -9.38
C MET A 56 11.76 25.95 -10.88
N LEU A 57 11.51 24.95 -11.72
CA LEU A 57 11.36 25.11 -13.17
C LEU A 57 9.92 25.46 -13.63
N GLN A 58 8.92 25.36 -12.76
CA GLN A 58 7.52 25.58 -13.15
C GLN A 58 7.26 26.96 -13.76
N GLY A 59 7.90 28.01 -13.23
CA GLY A 59 7.77 29.35 -13.80
C GLY A 59 8.32 29.45 -15.23
N LYS A 60 9.46 28.76 -15.50
CA LYS A 60 10.03 28.69 -16.85
C LYS A 60 9.13 27.86 -17.78
N MET A 61 8.57 26.76 -17.29
CA MET A 61 7.62 25.94 -18.05
C MET A 61 6.35 26.68 -18.41
N GLN A 62 5.80 27.51 -17.49
CA GLN A 62 4.62 28.34 -17.80
C GLN A 62 4.92 29.40 -18.86
N LYS A 63 6.12 29.96 -18.91
CA LYS A 63 6.54 30.87 -19.98
C LYS A 63 6.58 30.14 -21.33
N LEU A 64 7.19 28.95 -21.37
CA LEU A 64 7.22 28.10 -22.56
C LEU A 64 5.81 27.72 -23.02
N GLN A 65 4.90 27.42 -22.09
CA GLN A 65 3.51 27.09 -22.41
C GLN A 65 2.77 28.28 -23.01
N LYS A 66 2.99 29.49 -22.52
CA LYS A 66 2.40 30.71 -23.13
C LYS A 66 2.95 30.97 -24.53
N GLN A 67 4.26 30.69 -24.73
CA GLN A 67 4.93 30.97 -26.00
C GLN A 67 4.63 29.94 -27.09
N TYR A 68 4.61 28.65 -26.70
CA TYR A 68 4.52 27.52 -27.63
C TYR A 68 3.30 26.61 -27.41
N GLY A 69 2.36 26.96 -26.53
CA GLY A 69 1.26 26.07 -26.13
C GLY A 69 0.29 25.71 -27.27
N ARG A 70 0.31 26.44 -28.38
CA ARG A 70 -0.45 26.10 -29.61
C ARG A 70 0.29 25.04 -30.45
N ASP A 71 1.63 24.95 -30.33
CA ASP A 71 2.49 23.98 -30.97
C ASP A 71 3.02 22.99 -29.93
N ARG A 72 2.33 21.87 -29.79
CA ARG A 72 2.64 20.87 -28.76
C ARG A 72 4.02 20.22 -28.98
N GLU A 73 4.43 20.02 -30.23
CA GLU A 73 5.74 19.40 -30.53
C GLU A 73 6.86 20.33 -30.08
N ARG A 74 6.77 21.58 -30.48
CA ARG A 74 7.76 22.59 -30.10
C ARG A 74 7.78 22.86 -28.60
N TYR A 75 6.62 22.89 -27.95
CA TYR A 75 6.53 22.99 -26.49
C TYR A 75 7.26 21.83 -25.78
N ASN A 76 6.99 20.58 -26.19
CA ASN A 76 7.63 19.40 -25.60
C ASN A 76 9.15 19.41 -25.82
N LEU A 77 9.61 19.82 -26.97
CA LEU A 77 11.03 19.92 -27.31
C LEU A 77 11.73 21.01 -26.47
N GLU A 78 11.13 22.16 -26.29
CA GLU A 78 11.70 23.24 -25.43
C GLU A 78 11.65 22.87 -23.93
N VAL A 79 10.64 22.15 -23.49
CA VAL A 79 10.57 21.61 -22.12
C VAL A 79 11.67 20.57 -21.89
N GLN A 80 11.94 19.68 -22.86
CA GLN A 80 13.02 18.71 -22.78
C GLN A 80 14.40 19.44 -22.70
N LYS A 81 14.65 20.40 -23.58
CA LYS A 81 15.86 21.24 -23.52
C LYS A 81 16.01 21.95 -22.19
N LEU A 82 14.92 22.44 -21.60
CA LEU A 82 14.93 23.06 -20.27
C LEU A 82 15.40 22.08 -19.20
N TYR A 83 14.88 20.83 -19.20
CA TYR A 83 15.29 19.81 -18.25
C TYR A 83 16.78 19.43 -18.41
N GLU A 84 17.25 19.31 -19.65
CA GLU A 84 18.64 19.00 -19.96
C GLU A 84 19.58 20.13 -19.49
N ARG A 85 19.24 21.38 -19.79
CA ARG A 85 20.01 22.58 -19.38
C ARG A 85 20.10 22.72 -17.88
N GLU A 86 18.98 22.47 -17.17
CA GLU A 86 18.92 22.60 -15.71
C GLU A 86 19.36 21.32 -14.98
N LYS A 87 19.74 20.26 -15.73
CA LYS A 87 20.17 18.95 -15.22
C LYS A 87 19.15 18.31 -14.26
N VAL A 88 17.86 18.49 -14.55
CA VAL A 88 16.75 17.94 -13.76
C VAL A 88 16.14 16.75 -14.49
N ASN A 89 16.06 15.61 -13.80
CA ASN A 89 15.42 14.43 -14.36
C ASN A 89 13.91 14.42 -14.01
N PRO A 90 12.99 14.61 -14.99
CA PRO A 90 11.56 14.61 -14.75
C PRO A 90 11.02 13.25 -14.30
N MET A 91 11.67 12.15 -14.70
CA MET A 91 11.28 10.79 -14.30
C MET A 91 11.69 10.47 -12.84
N GLY A 92 12.69 11.16 -12.30
CA GLY A 92 13.21 10.89 -10.97
C GLY A 92 12.19 11.05 -9.84
N GLY A 93 11.27 12.02 -9.95
CA GLY A 93 10.20 12.21 -8.97
C GLY A 93 9.08 11.19 -9.09
N CYS A 94 8.65 10.88 -10.32
CA CYS A 94 7.54 9.96 -10.58
C CYS A 94 7.88 8.51 -10.24
N LEU A 95 9.07 8.03 -10.59
CA LEU A 95 9.50 6.65 -10.36
C LEU A 95 9.42 6.25 -8.89
N TRP A 96 9.83 7.15 -8.00
CA TRP A 96 9.80 6.89 -6.56
C TRP A 96 8.38 6.89 -5.97
N SER A 97 7.41 7.49 -6.65
CA SER A 97 6.00 7.46 -6.25
C SER A 97 5.35 6.10 -6.49
N PHE A 98 5.87 5.28 -7.42
CA PHE A 98 5.39 3.93 -7.69
C PHE A 98 6.03 2.85 -6.80
N LEU A 99 7.08 3.18 -6.08
CA LEU A 99 7.82 2.24 -5.24
C LEU A 99 6.95 1.54 -4.18
N PRO A 100 5.99 2.22 -3.49
CA PRO A 100 5.07 1.56 -2.57
C PRO A 100 4.18 0.50 -3.25
N LEU A 101 3.84 0.70 -4.52
CA LEU A 101 3.02 -0.23 -5.29
C LEU A 101 3.77 -1.55 -5.58
N LEU A 102 5.09 -1.46 -5.84
CA LEU A 102 5.93 -2.65 -6.03
C LEU A 102 6.02 -3.53 -4.78
N ILE A 103 5.79 -2.96 -3.60
CA ILE A 103 5.77 -3.70 -2.33
C ILE A 103 4.38 -4.25 -2.04
N LEU A 104 3.35 -3.52 -2.44
CA LEU A 104 1.97 -3.93 -2.21
C LEU A 104 1.64 -5.24 -2.94
N ILE A 105 2.17 -5.45 -4.16
CA ILE A 105 1.92 -6.66 -4.95
C ILE A 105 2.45 -7.92 -4.24
N PRO A 106 3.73 -8.00 -3.81
CA PRO A 106 4.22 -9.10 -2.99
C PRO A 106 3.43 -9.32 -1.71
N LEU A 107 3.17 -8.25 -0.98
CA LEU A 107 2.44 -8.32 0.29
C LEU A 107 1.01 -8.85 0.10
N TYR A 108 0.32 -8.39 -0.93
CA TYR A 108 -1.01 -8.89 -1.28
C TYR A 108 -0.99 -10.39 -1.57
N ALA A 109 0.02 -10.87 -2.32
CA ALA A 109 0.17 -12.29 -2.61
C ALA A 109 0.36 -13.13 -1.33
N ILE A 110 1.19 -12.64 -0.39
CA ILE A 110 1.45 -13.32 0.89
C ILE A 110 0.18 -13.33 1.76
N ILE A 111 -0.52 -12.20 1.87
CA ILE A 111 -1.76 -12.11 2.65
C ILE A 111 -2.82 -13.05 2.08
N ARG A 112 -2.95 -13.11 0.77
CA ARG A 112 -3.94 -13.94 0.08
C ARG A 112 -3.66 -15.43 0.21
N GLN A 113 -2.39 -15.84 0.26
CA GLN A 113 -1.96 -17.24 0.26
C GLN A 113 -0.95 -17.55 1.37
N PRO A 114 -1.34 -17.43 2.65
CA PRO A 114 -0.41 -17.61 3.77
C PRO A 114 0.12 -19.04 3.88
N ILE A 115 -0.67 -20.07 3.56
CA ILE A 115 -0.23 -21.47 3.59
C ILE A 115 0.89 -21.69 2.56
N LYS A 116 0.73 -21.13 1.35
CA LYS A 116 1.75 -21.21 0.31
C LYS A 116 3.03 -20.49 0.69
N TYR A 117 2.94 -19.26 1.14
CA TYR A 117 4.12 -18.40 1.31
C TYR A 117 4.75 -18.54 2.69
N MET A 118 3.97 -18.61 3.77
CA MET A 118 4.53 -18.69 5.12
C MET A 118 4.87 -20.12 5.53
N MET A 119 4.10 -21.13 5.05
CA MET A 119 4.30 -22.55 5.40
C MET A 119 4.99 -23.35 4.26
N GLY A 120 5.11 -22.74 3.06
CA GLY A 120 5.75 -23.40 1.91
C GLY A 120 4.94 -24.55 1.30
N ILE A 121 3.61 -24.56 1.47
CA ILE A 121 2.70 -25.62 1.00
C ILE A 121 1.86 -25.08 -0.14
N ASN A 122 2.01 -25.68 -1.33
CA ASN A 122 1.24 -25.31 -2.53
C ASN A 122 0.61 -26.51 -3.24
N ASP A 123 0.74 -27.70 -2.65
CA ASP A 123 0.15 -28.93 -3.18
C ASP A 123 -1.35 -28.92 -2.92
N VAL A 124 -2.14 -29.15 -3.99
CA VAL A 124 -3.60 -29.14 -3.92
C VAL A 124 -4.13 -30.30 -3.08
N GLU A 125 -3.48 -31.46 -3.13
CA GLU A 125 -3.88 -32.61 -2.32
C GLU A 125 -3.73 -32.33 -0.83
N ILE A 126 -2.62 -31.71 -0.43
CA ILE A 126 -2.39 -31.31 0.97
C ILE A 126 -3.42 -30.24 1.39
N LEU A 127 -3.73 -29.26 0.53
CA LEU A 127 -4.76 -28.28 0.82
C LEU A 127 -6.16 -28.93 0.97
N ASN A 128 -6.47 -29.97 0.19
CA ASN A 128 -7.70 -30.75 0.32
C ASN A 128 -7.76 -31.48 1.67
N GLN A 129 -6.66 -32.12 2.10
CA GLN A 129 -6.58 -32.81 3.39
C GLN A 129 -6.81 -31.83 4.54
N ILE A 130 -6.18 -30.66 4.50
CA ILE A 130 -6.43 -29.60 5.48
C ILE A 130 -7.89 -29.17 5.47
N ALA A 131 -8.47 -28.94 4.29
CA ALA A 131 -9.83 -28.51 4.12
C ALA A 131 -10.86 -29.51 4.69
N GLN A 132 -10.59 -30.82 4.55
CA GLN A 132 -11.42 -31.87 5.13
C GLN A 132 -11.40 -31.85 6.66
N VAL A 133 -10.20 -31.70 7.27
CA VAL A 133 -10.08 -31.68 8.73
C VAL A 133 -10.80 -30.51 9.37
N VAL A 134 -10.78 -29.34 8.72
CA VAL A 134 -11.40 -28.11 9.26
C VAL A 134 -12.85 -27.93 8.83
N ASP A 135 -13.48 -28.91 8.18
CA ASP A 135 -14.85 -28.84 7.64
C ASP A 135 -15.07 -27.61 6.73
N TRP A 136 -14.12 -27.41 5.82
CA TRP A 136 -14.10 -26.25 4.92
C TRP A 136 -15.43 -26.02 4.19
N ASN A 137 -16.01 -27.08 3.59
CA ASN A 137 -17.19 -26.92 2.76
C ASN A 137 -18.40 -26.37 3.54
N SER A 138 -18.66 -26.93 4.72
CA SER A 138 -19.74 -26.47 5.61
C SER A 138 -19.53 -25.01 6.03
N ILE A 139 -18.33 -24.69 6.50
CA ILE A 139 -18.00 -23.38 7.03
C ILE A 139 -17.94 -22.33 5.92
N ALA A 140 -17.35 -22.65 4.77
CA ALA A 140 -17.20 -21.70 3.67
C ALA A 140 -18.53 -21.36 3.00
N VAL A 141 -19.45 -22.32 2.87
CA VAL A 141 -20.81 -22.07 2.38
C VAL A 141 -21.60 -21.22 3.37
N SER A 142 -21.54 -21.55 4.67
CA SER A 142 -22.28 -20.82 5.70
C SER A 142 -21.82 -19.36 5.84
N ASN A 143 -20.53 -19.10 5.62
CA ASN A 143 -19.96 -17.74 5.62
C ASN A 143 -20.09 -17.02 4.26
N GLY A 144 -20.59 -17.69 3.22
CA GLY A 144 -20.71 -17.13 1.88
C GLY A 144 -19.37 -16.90 1.17
N TRP A 145 -18.32 -17.61 1.57
CA TRP A 145 -17.00 -17.56 0.93
C TRP A 145 -16.98 -18.31 -0.40
N ILE A 146 -17.78 -19.39 -0.46
CA ILE A 146 -18.09 -20.14 -1.68
C ILE A 146 -19.60 -20.27 -1.83
N LYS A 147 -20.08 -20.44 -3.06
CA LYS A 147 -21.53 -20.56 -3.34
C LYS A 147 -22.09 -21.94 -3.00
N GLU A 148 -21.31 -22.97 -3.27
CA GLU A 148 -21.65 -24.36 -3.09
C GLU A 148 -20.44 -25.20 -2.72
N ALA A 149 -20.66 -26.31 -2.02
CA ALA A 149 -19.58 -27.22 -1.65
C ALA A 149 -19.00 -27.88 -2.91
N GLY A 150 -17.66 -27.94 -2.96
CA GLY A 150 -16.92 -28.57 -4.05
C GLY A 150 -16.39 -29.97 -3.64
N GLU A 151 -16.07 -30.79 -4.62
CA GLU A 151 -15.39 -32.09 -4.38
C GLU A 151 -13.95 -31.89 -3.89
N ALA A 152 -13.30 -30.80 -4.34
CA ALA A 152 -11.93 -30.46 -3.99
C ALA A 152 -11.82 -29.00 -3.58
N PHE A 153 -10.81 -28.70 -2.74
CA PHE A 153 -10.50 -27.33 -2.35
C PHE A 153 -10.03 -26.52 -3.56
N SER A 154 -10.68 -25.39 -3.79
CA SER A 154 -10.35 -24.47 -4.87
C SER A 154 -9.55 -23.29 -4.34
N ASN A 155 -8.28 -23.15 -4.76
CA ASN A 155 -7.40 -22.06 -4.36
C ASN A 155 -7.70 -20.77 -5.18
N VAL A 156 -8.94 -20.30 -5.16
CA VAL A 156 -9.41 -19.09 -5.87
C VAL A 156 -9.69 -17.97 -4.85
N GLY A 157 -9.52 -16.73 -5.27
CA GLY A 157 -9.84 -15.58 -4.43
C GLY A 157 -9.04 -15.59 -3.12
N TYR A 158 -9.72 -15.56 -1.99
CA TYR A 158 -9.15 -15.57 -0.64
C TYR A 158 -9.32 -16.91 0.08
N ASN A 159 -9.69 -17.98 -0.63
CA ASN A 159 -9.97 -19.27 -0.02
C ASN A 159 -8.81 -19.80 0.83
N GLN A 160 -7.56 -19.61 0.37
CA GLN A 160 -6.40 -20.06 1.16
C GLN A 160 -6.19 -19.24 2.44
N LEU A 161 -6.50 -17.94 2.41
CA LEU A 161 -6.50 -17.10 3.61
C LEU A 161 -7.55 -17.57 4.61
N TYR A 162 -8.77 -17.83 4.13
CA TYR A 162 -9.87 -18.35 4.96
C TYR A 162 -9.56 -19.73 5.49
N LEU A 163 -9.00 -20.62 4.66
CA LEU A 163 -8.57 -21.95 5.10
C LEU A 163 -7.51 -21.84 6.21
N SER A 164 -6.56 -20.94 6.05
CA SER A 164 -5.54 -20.68 7.08
C SER A 164 -6.14 -20.15 8.39
N SER A 165 -7.19 -19.34 8.33
CA SER A 165 -7.86 -18.82 9.53
C SER A 165 -8.68 -19.89 10.28
N LEU A 166 -9.03 -20.98 9.64
CA LEU A 166 -9.69 -22.13 10.25
C LEU A 166 -8.71 -23.11 10.95
N ILE A 167 -7.42 -22.97 10.71
CA ILE A 167 -6.39 -23.71 11.45
C ILE A 167 -6.20 -23.03 12.81
N THR A 168 -6.81 -23.58 13.84
CA THR A 168 -6.75 -23.07 15.22
C THR A 168 -5.82 -23.92 16.09
N PRO A 169 -5.38 -23.45 17.26
CA PRO A 169 -4.59 -24.27 18.18
C PRO A 169 -5.27 -25.59 18.55
N GLU A 170 -6.63 -25.62 18.59
CA GLU A 170 -7.43 -26.78 18.98
C GLU A 170 -7.39 -27.89 17.93
N ASN A 171 -7.38 -27.54 16.62
CA ASN A 171 -7.38 -28.52 15.53
C ASN A 171 -6.01 -28.72 14.87
N LEU A 172 -5.01 -27.96 15.28
CA LEU A 172 -3.67 -27.95 14.66
C LEU A 172 -3.03 -29.35 14.60
N GLU A 173 -3.10 -30.12 15.68
CA GLU A 173 -2.49 -31.45 15.72
C GLU A 173 -3.23 -32.44 14.80
N ALA A 174 -4.55 -32.33 14.68
CA ALA A 174 -5.34 -33.11 13.73
C ALA A 174 -4.97 -32.75 12.28
N VAL A 175 -4.79 -31.46 11.98
CA VAL A 175 -4.37 -30.99 10.66
C VAL A 175 -2.96 -31.51 10.34
N LYS A 176 -2.01 -31.42 11.26
CA LYS A 176 -0.65 -31.93 11.07
C LYS A 176 -0.61 -33.43 10.82
N ALA A 177 -1.42 -34.21 11.58
CA ALA A 177 -1.52 -35.65 11.41
C ALA A 177 -2.07 -36.06 10.05
N ALA A 178 -3.06 -35.30 9.54
CA ALA A 178 -3.69 -35.58 8.25
C ALA A 178 -2.76 -35.41 7.05
N VAL A 179 -1.81 -34.49 7.14
CA VAL A 179 -0.89 -34.16 6.02
C VAL A 179 0.50 -34.82 6.14
N GLY A 180 0.73 -35.65 7.15
CA GLY A 180 1.95 -36.41 7.32
C GLY A 180 3.21 -35.56 7.53
N GLU A 181 4.29 -35.85 6.80
CA GLU A 181 5.59 -35.19 6.97
C GLU A 181 5.55 -33.66 6.80
N VAL A 182 4.65 -33.19 5.93
CA VAL A 182 4.49 -31.74 5.66
C VAL A 182 3.90 -31.01 6.86
N GLY A 183 3.21 -31.73 7.76
CA GLY A 183 2.58 -31.20 8.97
C GLY A 183 3.53 -30.42 9.87
N SER A 184 4.83 -30.76 9.89
CA SER A 184 5.84 -30.04 10.67
C SER A 184 5.98 -28.56 10.31
N ARG A 185 5.55 -28.16 9.10
CA ARG A 185 5.57 -26.78 8.60
C ARG A 185 4.28 -26.02 8.87
N ILE A 186 3.21 -26.71 9.29
CA ILE A 186 1.90 -26.10 9.54
C ILE A 186 1.86 -25.51 10.95
N PHE A 187 1.36 -24.31 11.04
CA PHE A 187 1.07 -23.60 12.29
C PHE A 187 -0.21 -22.80 12.19
N ALA A 188 -0.88 -22.59 13.32
CA ALA A 188 -2.05 -21.73 13.39
C ALA A 188 -1.62 -20.26 13.28
N VAL A 189 -2.11 -19.54 12.25
CA VAL A 189 -1.83 -18.11 12.08
C VAL A 189 -2.82 -17.32 12.93
N ASN A 190 -2.30 -16.56 13.89
CA ASN A 190 -3.12 -15.67 14.71
C ASN A 190 -3.46 -14.40 13.93
N PHE A 191 -4.64 -14.37 13.30
CA PHE A 191 -5.19 -13.22 12.59
C PHE A 191 -5.95 -12.26 13.51
N ASP A 192 -6.19 -12.64 14.76
CA ASP A 192 -6.81 -11.73 15.72
C ASP A 192 -5.87 -10.57 16.05
N PHE A 193 -6.36 -9.37 15.89
CA PHE A 193 -5.63 -8.16 16.20
C PHE A 193 -6.26 -7.45 17.41
N LEU A 194 -5.55 -7.51 18.54
CA LEU A 194 -5.93 -6.89 19.82
C LEU A 194 -7.27 -7.40 20.40
N GLY A 195 -7.75 -8.58 20.05
CA GLY A 195 -9.05 -9.08 20.47
C GLY A 195 -10.24 -8.34 19.85
N LEU A 196 -10.00 -7.51 18.83
CA LEU A 196 -11.01 -6.63 18.25
C LEU A 196 -11.39 -7.00 16.83
N VAL A 197 -10.43 -7.48 16.04
CA VAL A 197 -10.61 -7.64 14.59
C VAL A 197 -9.86 -8.88 14.09
N ASP A 198 -10.58 -9.72 13.37
CA ASP A 198 -9.99 -10.79 12.56
C ASP A 198 -9.51 -10.24 11.22
N LEU A 199 -8.20 -10.21 11.04
CA LEU A 199 -7.54 -9.65 9.86
C LEU A 199 -7.70 -10.50 8.58
N ALA A 200 -8.12 -11.75 8.71
CA ALA A 200 -8.43 -12.61 7.56
C ALA A 200 -9.79 -12.30 6.93
N ARG A 201 -10.66 -11.60 7.65
CA ARG A 201 -12.01 -11.28 7.14
C ARG A 201 -12.01 -10.06 6.22
N ILE A 202 -12.99 -10.05 5.30
CA ILE A 202 -13.29 -8.88 4.48
C ILE A 202 -14.29 -8.00 5.23
N PRO A 203 -14.01 -6.70 5.40
CA PRO A 203 -14.96 -5.76 5.98
C PRO A 203 -16.28 -5.70 5.22
N THR A 204 -17.39 -5.62 5.93
CA THR A 204 -18.72 -5.54 5.34
C THR A 204 -19.47 -4.29 5.77
N LEU A 205 -20.29 -3.75 4.87
CA LEU A 205 -21.20 -2.65 5.19
C LEU A 205 -22.31 -3.10 6.15
N LYS A 206 -22.67 -4.38 6.14
CA LYS A 206 -23.65 -4.97 7.06
C LYS A 206 -22.97 -5.42 8.36
N PHE A 207 -22.23 -4.52 9.00
CA PHE A 207 -21.41 -4.83 10.20
C PHE A 207 -22.21 -5.39 11.38
N TRP A 208 -23.51 -5.13 11.45
CA TRP A 208 -24.39 -5.63 12.51
C TRP A 208 -24.73 -7.13 12.37
N THR A 209 -24.41 -7.76 11.25
CA THR A 209 -24.69 -9.19 11.02
C THR A 209 -23.56 -10.12 11.48
N VAL A 210 -22.41 -9.57 11.86
CA VAL A 210 -21.20 -10.33 12.17
C VAL A 210 -20.66 -9.91 13.55
N ALA A 211 -20.30 -10.88 14.38
CA ALA A 211 -19.63 -10.61 15.65
C ALA A 211 -18.32 -9.86 15.42
N GLY A 212 -18.09 -8.77 16.17
CA GLY A 212 -16.93 -7.89 15.93
C GLY A 212 -17.01 -7.04 14.66
N GLY A 213 -18.14 -7.09 13.93
CA GLY A 213 -18.30 -6.45 12.62
C GLY A 213 -18.13 -4.93 12.64
N PHE A 214 -18.44 -4.26 13.76
CA PHE A 214 -18.23 -2.82 13.88
C PHE A 214 -16.75 -2.42 13.80
N ALA A 215 -15.89 -3.12 14.54
CA ALA A 215 -14.45 -2.88 14.49
C ALA A 215 -13.88 -3.20 13.09
N LEU A 216 -14.36 -4.28 12.48
CA LEU A 216 -14.02 -4.67 11.11
C LEU A 216 -14.45 -3.60 10.08
N PHE A 217 -15.66 -3.03 10.21
CA PHE A 217 -16.16 -1.92 9.39
C PHE A 217 -15.33 -0.65 9.55
N LEU A 218 -14.85 -0.36 10.76
CA LEU A 218 -14.05 0.85 11.03
C LEU A 218 -12.70 0.83 10.32
N LEU A 219 -12.09 -0.32 10.08
CA LEU A 219 -10.76 -0.40 9.46
C LEU A 219 -10.67 0.30 8.08
N PRO A 220 -11.54 0.03 7.10
CA PRO A 220 -11.56 0.78 5.83
C PRO A 220 -11.79 2.27 6.03
N VAL A 221 -12.67 2.65 6.96
CA VAL A 221 -13.00 4.05 7.24
C VAL A 221 -11.77 4.77 7.83
N VAL A 222 -11.10 4.18 8.82
CA VAL A 222 -9.86 4.71 9.41
C VAL A 222 -8.74 4.74 8.38
N SER A 223 -8.63 3.72 7.53
CA SER A 223 -7.65 3.68 6.44
C SER A 223 -7.87 4.83 5.45
N ALA A 224 -9.09 5.04 4.97
CA ALA A 224 -9.43 6.16 4.10
C ALA A 224 -9.23 7.51 4.79
N GLY A 225 -9.63 7.64 6.05
CA GLY A 225 -9.41 8.82 6.87
C GLY A 225 -7.93 9.16 7.06
N SER A 226 -7.10 8.16 7.34
CA SER A 226 -5.63 8.34 7.44
C SER A 226 -5.01 8.77 6.11
N SER A 227 -5.52 8.26 4.98
CA SER A 227 -5.09 8.67 3.64
C SER A 227 -5.45 10.13 3.35
N LEU A 228 -6.65 10.58 3.77
CA LEU A 228 -7.05 11.99 3.70
C LEU A 228 -6.11 12.89 4.50
N VAL A 229 -5.86 12.54 5.76
CA VAL A 229 -4.96 13.30 6.64
C VAL A 229 -3.55 13.38 6.04
N PHE A 230 -3.03 12.26 5.57
CA PHE A 230 -1.74 12.25 4.87
C PHE A 230 -1.74 13.14 3.63
N SER A 231 -2.79 13.12 2.81
CA SER A 231 -2.93 13.97 1.63
C SER A 231 -2.93 15.45 2.00
N PHE A 232 -3.62 15.85 3.06
CA PHE A 232 -3.60 17.23 3.58
C PHE A 232 -2.22 17.66 4.05
N ILE A 233 -1.52 16.80 4.81
CA ILE A 233 -0.15 17.09 5.27
C ILE A 233 0.77 17.23 4.06
N SER A 234 0.73 16.27 3.13
CA SER A 234 1.56 16.29 1.92
C SER A 234 1.32 17.53 1.05
N MET A 235 0.08 18.02 0.95
CA MET A 235 -0.21 19.26 0.24
C MET A 235 0.38 20.49 0.92
N LYS A 236 0.31 20.57 2.24
CA LYS A 236 0.86 21.70 2.98
C LYS A 236 2.39 21.73 2.95
N THR A 237 3.02 20.56 2.92
CA THR A 237 4.48 20.43 2.94
C THR A 237 5.09 20.45 1.54
N ASN A 238 4.36 20.04 0.51
CA ASN A 238 4.81 20.05 -0.88
C ASN A 238 4.34 21.31 -1.60
N ALA A 239 5.24 22.25 -1.79
CA ALA A 239 4.99 23.47 -2.56
C ALA A 239 4.56 23.20 -4.03
N VAL A 240 4.82 22.00 -4.58
CA VAL A 240 4.28 21.53 -5.89
C VAL A 240 2.79 21.53 -5.89
N ASN A 241 2.21 20.93 -4.86
CA ASN A 241 0.77 20.75 -4.75
C ASN A 241 0.05 22.11 -4.52
N GLN A 242 0.73 23.05 -3.83
CA GLN A 242 0.18 24.39 -3.60
C GLN A 242 0.06 25.20 -4.90
N GLN A 243 1.02 25.08 -5.83
CA GLN A 243 0.99 25.84 -7.08
C GLN A 243 0.10 25.23 -8.17
N ALA A 244 0.03 23.91 -8.25
CA ALA A 244 -0.95 23.31 -9.14
C ALA A 244 -2.38 23.66 -8.71
N ALA A 245 -2.60 23.88 -7.41
CA ALA A 245 -3.85 24.44 -6.89
C ALA A 245 -4.08 25.91 -7.31
N GLN A 246 -3.01 26.73 -7.44
CA GLN A 246 -3.09 28.14 -7.84
C GLN A 246 -3.11 28.35 -9.36
N ALA A 247 -2.54 27.42 -10.15
CA ALA A 247 -2.42 27.56 -11.61
C ALA A 247 -3.71 27.30 -12.41
N GLY A 248 -4.88 27.35 -11.78
CA GLY A 248 -6.17 27.27 -12.47
C GLY A 248 -6.68 25.84 -12.75
N ASN A 249 -5.93 24.81 -12.41
CA ASN A 249 -6.36 23.40 -12.52
C ASN A 249 -6.95 22.87 -11.19
N ASN A 250 -7.60 23.78 -10.43
CA ASN A 250 -8.18 23.49 -9.11
C ASN A 250 -9.16 22.31 -9.11
N ALA A 251 -9.90 22.10 -10.22
CA ALA A 251 -10.87 21.03 -10.33
C ALA A 251 -10.21 19.65 -10.39
N SER A 252 -9.15 19.48 -11.21
CA SER A 252 -8.45 18.21 -11.38
C SER A 252 -7.72 17.77 -10.10
N MET A 253 -7.12 18.72 -9.37
CA MET A 253 -6.38 18.40 -8.15
C MET A 253 -7.29 18.17 -6.96
N LYS A 254 -8.37 18.94 -6.82
CA LYS A 254 -9.42 18.70 -5.83
C LYS A 254 -10.11 17.37 -6.07
N SER A 255 -10.38 17.01 -7.33
CA SER A 255 -10.97 15.72 -7.67
C SER A 255 -10.03 14.56 -7.30
N MET A 256 -8.73 14.65 -7.59
CA MET A 256 -7.75 13.64 -7.23
C MET A 256 -7.62 13.45 -5.71
N MET A 257 -7.74 14.52 -4.94
CA MET A 257 -7.75 14.50 -3.47
C MET A 257 -8.93 13.73 -2.89
N ILE A 258 -10.09 13.80 -3.51
CA ILE A 258 -11.32 13.14 -3.06
C ILE A 258 -11.39 11.72 -3.63
N ILE A 259 -11.02 11.54 -4.89
CA ILE A 259 -11.09 10.25 -5.58
C ILE A 259 -10.17 9.22 -4.91
N SER A 260 -8.93 9.60 -4.53
CA SER A 260 -7.98 8.67 -3.91
C SER A 260 -8.50 8.03 -2.62
N PRO A 261 -9.02 8.77 -1.61
CA PRO A 261 -9.62 8.17 -0.42
C PRO A 261 -10.89 7.37 -0.69
N LEU A 262 -11.71 7.78 -1.68
CA LEU A 262 -12.91 7.01 -2.08
C LEU A 262 -12.53 5.66 -2.68
N ILE A 263 -11.51 5.63 -3.55
CA ILE A 263 -10.96 4.38 -4.08
C ILE A 263 -10.39 3.53 -2.94
N SER A 264 -9.64 4.12 -2.02
CA SER A 264 -9.09 3.43 -0.85
C SER A 264 -10.19 2.83 0.02
N LEU A 265 -11.29 3.56 0.23
CA LEU A 265 -12.45 3.07 0.96
C LEU A 265 -13.11 1.89 0.25
N TRP A 266 -13.37 2.01 -1.05
CA TRP A 266 -13.97 0.94 -1.86
C TRP A 266 -13.10 -0.33 -1.88
N ILE A 267 -11.79 -0.18 -2.08
CA ILE A 267 -10.84 -1.30 -2.04
C ILE A 267 -10.83 -1.93 -0.63
N GLY A 268 -10.87 -1.11 0.42
CA GLY A 268 -10.88 -1.58 1.80
C GLY A 268 -12.08 -2.47 2.15
N PHE A 269 -13.24 -2.27 1.50
CA PHE A 269 -14.40 -3.18 1.61
C PHE A 269 -14.36 -4.37 0.65
N SER A 270 -13.38 -4.44 -0.22
CA SER A 270 -13.24 -5.52 -1.22
C SER A 270 -12.08 -6.46 -0.91
N MET A 271 -11.26 -6.13 0.08
CA MET A 271 -10.03 -6.86 0.42
C MET A 271 -9.98 -7.22 1.91
N PRO A 272 -9.16 -8.22 2.31
CA PRO A 272 -8.99 -8.59 3.70
C PRO A 272 -8.56 -7.43 4.59
N ALA A 273 -9.05 -7.41 5.83
CA ALA A 273 -8.78 -6.37 6.83
C ALA A 273 -7.28 -6.16 7.11
N ALA A 274 -6.46 -7.19 6.92
CA ALA A 274 -5.01 -7.12 6.99
C ALA A 274 -4.42 -6.01 6.09
N LEU A 275 -4.98 -5.82 4.87
CA LEU A 275 -4.53 -4.75 3.97
C LEU A 275 -4.92 -3.36 4.46
N CYS A 276 -6.10 -3.22 5.07
CA CYS A 276 -6.49 -1.94 5.67
C CYS A 276 -5.55 -1.57 6.82
N LEU A 277 -5.19 -2.53 7.68
CA LEU A 277 -4.22 -2.32 8.76
C LEU A 277 -2.85 -1.90 8.20
N TYR A 278 -2.37 -2.59 7.16
CA TYR A 278 -1.13 -2.21 6.47
C TYR A 278 -1.19 -0.79 5.91
N TRP A 279 -2.28 -0.38 5.26
CA TRP A 279 -2.44 0.98 4.74
C TRP A 279 -2.49 2.03 5.83
N ILE A 280 -3.16 1.77 6.95
CA ILE A 280 -3.14 2.66 8.11
C ILE A 280 -1.69 2.86 8.60
N ALA A 281 -0.95 1.76 8.79
CA ALA A 281 0.46 1.82 9.19
C ALA A 281 1.31 2.61 8.17
N GLN A 282 1.14 2.35 6.88
CA GLN A 282 1.84 3.06 5.81
C GLN A 282 1.53 4.56 5.78
N ASN A 283 0.27 4.95 5.99
CA ASN A 283 -0.12 6.35 6.02
C ASN A 283 0.50 7.07 7.22
N LEU A 284 0.43 6.47 8.42
CA LEU A 284 1.05 7.01 9.63
C LEU A 284 2.56 7.18 9.48
N LEU A 285 3.24 6.14 8.98
CA LEU A 285 4.68 6.19 8.70
C LEU A 285 5.01 7.23 7.62
N SER A 286 4.13 7.44 6.64
CA SER A 286 4.30 8.46 5.61
C SER A 286 4.18 9.87 6.17
N MET A 287 3.28 10.10 7.15
CA MET A 287 3.18 11.39 7.86
C MET A 287 4.47 11.69 8.62
N VAL A 288 5.01 10.70 9.34
CA VAL A 288 6.30 10.83 10.04
C VAL A 288 7.44 11.11 9.06
N GLN A 289 7.48 10.35 7.96
CA GLN A 289 8.46 10.53 6.88
C GLN A 289 8.37 11.94 6.27
N GLU A 290 7.15 12.45 6.05
CA GLU A 290 6.92 13.80 5.52
C GLU A 290 7.55 14.87 6.42
N PHE A 291 7.32 14.75 7.73
CA PHE A 291 7.89 15.64 8.72
C PHE A 291 9.43 15.59 8.75
N ILE A 292 10.02 14.39 8.73
CA ILE A 292 11.49 14.22 8.72
C ILE A 292 12.08 14.78 7.42
N CYS A 293 11.49 14.46 6.26
CA CYS A 293 11.94 14.99 4.97
C CYS A 293 11.82 16.51 4.92
N GLY A 294 10.77 17.10 5.49
CA GLY A 294 10.60 18.55 5.58
C GLY A 294 11.75 19.21 6.34
N LYS A 295 12.19 18.63 7.46
CA LYS A 295 13.34 19.12 8.22
C LYS A 295 14.66 18.95 7.46
N LEU A 296 14.91 17.78 6.88
CA LEU A 296 16.15 17.47 6.16
C LEU A 296 16.34 18.30 4.88
N LEU A 297 15.23 18.60 4.19
CA LEU A 297 15.23 19.35 2.93
C LEU A 297 14.89 20.83 3.09
N LYS A 298 14.90 21.37 4.31
CA LYS A 298 14.54 22.77 4.60
C LYS A 298 15.30 23.76 3.72
N LYS A 299 16.62 23.59 3.57
CA LYS A 299 17.46 24.44 2.71
C LYS A 299 17.07 24.36 1.23
N ASP A 300 16.68 23.17 0.74
CA ASP A 300 16.24 22.98 -0.64
C ASP A 300 14.87 23.68 -0.87
N TYR A 301 13.97 23.64 0.13
CA TYR A 301 12.71 24.38 0.10
C TYR A 301 12.90 25.90 0.12
N GLU A 302 13.81 26.41 0.96
CA GLU A 302 14.14 27.84 1.04
C GLU A 302 14.70 28.35 -0.30
N LYS A 303 15.62 27.61 -0.93
CA LYS A 303 16.13 27.92 -2.27
C LYS A 303 15.02 27.93 -3.32
N ALA A 304 14.13 26.95 -3.27
CA ALA A 304 12.98 26.91 -4.20
C ALA A 304 12.02 28.08 -4.00
N ALA A 305 11.78 28.51 -2.76
CA ALA A 305 10.96 29.67 -2.44
C ALA A 305 11.60 30.97 -2.92
N ALA A 306 12.91 31.17 -2.72
CA ALA A 306 13.63 32.35 -3.21
C ALA A 306 13.61 32.46 -4.73
N ALA A 307 13.90 31.35 -5.45
CA ALA A 307 13.86 31.32 -6.90
C ALA A 307 12.45 31.66 -7.48
N ARG A 308 11.39 31.37 -6.71
CA ARG A 308 10.01 31.74 -7.08
C ARG A 308 9.74 33.21 -6.89
N ALA A 309 10.13 33.76 -5.73
CA ALA A 309 9.96 35.18 -5.44
C ALA A 309 10.62 36.04 -6.53
N GLU A 310 11.82 35.69 -6.96
CA GLU A 310 12.51 36.35 -8.08
C GLU A 310 11.73 36.26 -9.40
N GLN A 311 11.10 35.10 -9.69
CA GLN A 311 10.30 34.92 -10.89
C GLN A 311 8.99 35.72 -10.84
N GLU A 312 8.37 35.90 -9.67
CA GLU A 312 7.17 36.71 -9.47
C GLU A 312 7.48 38.22 -9.61
N ILE A 313 8.58 38.69 -9.02
CA ILE A 313 9.04 40.06 -9.17
C ILE A 313 9.32 40.40 -10.64
N GLY A 314 10.02 39.51 -11.36
CA GLY A 314 10.25 39.67 -12.81
C GLY A 314 8.99 39.59 -13.69
N ARG A 315 7.84 39.15 -13.14
CA ARG A 315 6.54 39.19 -13.81
C ARG A 315 5.80 40.51 -13.58
N ALA A 316 6.02 41.14 -12.44
CA ALA A 316 5.37 42.41 -12.10
C ALA A 316 5.98 43.60 -12.87
N HIS A 317 7.18 43.44 -13.45
CA HIS A 317 7.92 44.46 -14.20
C HIS A 317 7.79 44.30 -15.74
N VAL A 318 6.99 43.36 -16.24
CA VAL A 318 6.68 43.13 -17.66
C VAL A 318 5.17 43.30 -17.90
#